data_ae11ee18395488b657a55a0af11a2ce2
#
_entry.id   ae11ee18395488b657a55a0af11a2ce2
#
_cell.length_a   1.000
_cell.length_b   1.000
_cell.length_c   1.000
_cell.angle_alpha   90.00
_cell.angle_beta   90.00
_cell.angle_gamma   90.00
#
_symmetry.space_group_name_H-M   'P 1'
#
loop_
_entity.id
_entity.type
_entity.pdbx_description
1 polymer ?
#
loop_
_entity_poly.entity_id
_entity_poly.type
_entity_poly.pdbx_seq_one_letter_code
_entity_poly.pdbx_strand_id
1 'polypeptide(L)'
;MFNFLLKVPTIKKIISSIGIRVLKLLNKNRGYFKINNIKMFLDFLDPIDREIILDQGYEKKEISFLNKLINSNKINHFIDIGANCGIYSFSIALYCKNLNVLAFEPNKEAFEKFSKTLKINSNILKNIKIFNFGLSNKKSKLKMRSKVKYGYSQTGGSVIHDGKIYNDVEIYDANFEVGDEKLDLIKSNI
;
A
#
# COMPACT_ATOMS: atom_id res chain seq x y z
N MET A 1 -6.80 7.26 -26.01
CA MET A 1 -8.18 6.73 -26.11
C MET A 1 -8.54 5.79 -24.96
N PHE A 2 -7.75 4.78 -24.63
CA PHE A 2 -8.04 3.83 -23.54
C PHE A 2 -8.19 4.49 -22.15
N ASN A 3 -7.30 5.42 -21.78
CA ASN A 3 -7.35 6.18 -20.51
C ASN A 3 -8.59 7.08 -20.38
N PHE A 4 -9.22 7.48 -21.49
CA PHE A 4 -10.47 8.24 -21.46
C PHE A 4 -11.67 7.36 -21.13
N LEU A 5 -11.71 6.16 -21.67
CA LEU A 5 -12.77 5.18 -21.41
C LEU A 5 -12.77 4.74 -19.93
N LEU A 6 -11.62 4.63 -19.27
CA LEU A 6 -11.50 4.28 -17.86
C LEU A 6 -12.05 5.36 -16.91
N LYS A 7 -12.21 6.61 -17.38
CA LYS A 7 -12.83 7.68 -16.58
C LYS A 7 -14.35 7.53 -16.46
N VAL A 8 -14.97 6.71 -17.32
CA VAL A 8 -16.41 6.44 -17.26
C VAL A 8 -16.65 5.30 -16.25
N PRO A 9 -17.36 5.56 -15.13
CA PRO A 9 -17.51 4.56 -14.05
C PRO A 9 -18.10 3.23 -14.52
N THR A 10 -19.06 3.28 -15.43
CA THR A 10 -19.73 2.09 -15.99
C THR A 10 -18.75 1.23 -16.79
N ILE A 11 -17.93 1.85 -17.64
CA ILE A 11 -16.94 1.16 -18.46
C ILE A 11 -15.86 0.56 -17.57
N LYS A 12 -15.39 1.29 -16.55
CA LYS A 12 -14.44 0.79 -15.56
C LYS A 12 -14.95 -0.46 -14.83
N LYS A 13 -16.23 -0.49 -14.44
CA LYS A 13 -16.88 -1.67 -13.83
C LYS A 13 -16.92 -2.87 -14.78
N ILE A 14 -17.26 -2.66 -16.05
CA ILE A 14 -17.29 -3.72 -17.06
C ILE A 14 -15.89 -4.29 -17.29
N ILE A 15 -14.89 -3.45 -17.50
CA ILE A 15 -13.49 -3.87 -17.68
C ILE A 15 -13.00 -4.64 -16.45
N SER A 16 -13.30 -4.15 -15.24
CA SER A 16 -12.96 -4.84 -14.00
C SER A 16 -13.60 -6.22 -13.94
N SER A 17 -14.88 -6.34 -14.25
CA SER A 17 -15.62 -7.61 -14.19
C SER A 17 -15.09 -8.64 -15.20
N ILE A 18 -14.83 -8.22 -16.43
CA ILE A 18 -14.27 -9.09 -17.46
C ILE A 18 -12.81 -9.48 -17.10
N GLY A 19 -12.01 -8.51 -16.71
CA GLY A 19 -10.62 -8.72 -16.31
C GLY A 19 -10.49 -9.72 -15.16
N ILE A 20 -11.32 -9.61 -14.12
CA ILE A 20 -11.36 -10.56 -13.01
C ILE A 20 -11.59 -11.99 -13.52
N ARG A 21 -12.58 -12.19 -14.38
CA ARG A 21 -12.95 -13.52 -14.91
C ARG A 21 -11.82 -14.11 -15.75
N VAL A 22 -11.29 -13.33 -16.70
CA VAL A 22 -10.22 -13.77 -17.60
C VAL A 22 -8.95 -14.08 -16.84
N LEU A 23 -8.49 -13.17 -15.97
CA LEU A 23 -7.24 -13.37 -15.22
C LEU A 23 -7.34 -14.52 -14.22
N LYS A 24 -8.53 -14.74 -13.65
CA LYS A 24 -8.80 -15.90 -12.80
C LYS A 24 -8.70 -17.21 -13.58
N LEU A 25 -9.30 -17.30 -14.76
CA LEU A 25 -9.21 -18.48 -15.63
C LEU A 25 -7.77 -18.78 -16.05
N LEU A 26 -6.98 -17.73 -16.27
CA LEU A 26 -5.58 -17.87 -16.70
C LEU A 26 -4.60 -18.05 -15.54
N ASN A 27 -5.04 -17.99 -14.27
CA ASN A 27 -4.18 -17.93 -13.07
C ASN A 27 -3.08 -16.85 -13.14
N LYS A 28 -3.34 -15.73 -13.82
CA LYS A 28 -2.41 -14.61 -14.07
C LYS A 28 -2.85 -13.30 -13.43
N ASN A 29 -3.47 -13.36 -12.26
CA ASN A 29 -3.99 -12.18 -11.55
C ASN A 29 -2.91 -11.34 -10.88
N ARG A 30 -1.73 -11.89 -10.61
CA ARG A 30 -0.60 -11.22 -9.94
C ARG A 30 0.53 -10.96 -10.91
N GLY A 31 1.13 -9.79 -10.81
CA GLY A 31 2.26 -9.45 -11.67
C GLY A 31 2.79 -8.04 -11.42
N TYR A 32 3.75 -7.67 -12.24
CA TYR A 32 4.33 -6.34 -12.22
C TYR A 32 3.62 -5.42 -13.19
N PHE A 33 3.07 -4.34 -12.67
CA PHE A 33 2.39 -3.29 -13.44
C PHE A 33 3.18 -2.00 -13.38
N LYS A 34 3.32 -1.32 -14.50
CA LYS A 34 3.94 0.01 -14.54
C LYS A 34 2.92 1.04 -14.10
N ILE A 35 3.15 1.65 -12.95
CA ILE A 35 2.32 2.72 -12.38
C ILE A 35 3.19 3.98 -12.33
N ASN A 36 2.87 4.96 -13.18
CA ASN A 36 3.73 6.13 -13.37
C ASN A 36 5.19 5.68 -13.68
N ASN A 37 6.14 6.01 -12.81
CA ASN A 37 7.57 5.72 -12.99
C ASN A 37 8.06 4.51 -12.17
N ILE A 38 7.15 3.78 -11.51
CA ILE A 38 7.48 2.58 -10.72
C ILE A 38 6.87 1.32 -11.32
N LYS A 39 7.55 0.19 -11.12
CA LYS A 39 7.05 -1.13 -11.48
C LYS A 39 6.54 -1.81 -10.21
N MET A 40 5.22 -1.79 -9.98
CA MET A 40 4.59 -2.32 -8.78
C MET A 40 4.15 -3.78 -8.96
N PHE A 41 4.40 -4.61 -7.94
CA PHE A 41 3.85 -5.97 -7.89
C PHE A 41 2.46 -5.92 -7.24
N LEU A 42 1.43 -6.19 -8.01
CA LEU A 42 0.02 -6.01 -7.65
C LEU A 42 -0.81 -7.26 -8.00
N ASP A 43 -1.97 -7.38 -7.34
CA ASP A 43 -2.96 -8.42 -7.60
C ASP A 43 -4.24 -7.78 -8.16
N PHE A 44 -4.58 -8.05 -9.42
CA PHE A 44 -5.78 -7.49 -10.05
C PHE A 44 -7.10 -7.91 -9.37
N LEU A 45 -7.10 -8.98 -8.56
CA LEU A 45 -8.25 -9.44 -7.80
C LEU A 45 -8.46 -8.64 -6.51
N ASP A 46 -7.40 -8.03 -5.97
CA ASP A 46 -7.49 -7.09 -4.86
C ASP A 46 -8.12 -5.77 -5.36
N PRO A 47 -9.19 -5.26 -4.71
CA PRO A 47 -9.87 -4.04 -5.15
C PRO A 47 -8.97 -2.80 -5.20
N ILE A 48 -8.08 -2.62 -4.20
CA ILE A 48 -7.16 -1.47 -4.13
C ILE A 48 -6.12 -1.57 -5.25
N ASP A 49 -5.48 -2.72 -5.39
CA ASP A 49 -4.48 -2.95 -6.43
C ASP A 49 -5.08 -2.76 -7.83
N ARG A 50 -6.31 -3.24 -8.04
CA ARG A 50 -7.03 -3.06 -9.30
C ARG A 50 -7.32 -1.58 -9.59
N GLU A 51 -7.70 -0.81 -8.57
CA GLU A 51 -7.90 0.63 -8.72
C GLU A 51 -6.58 1.32 -9.09
N ILE A 52 -5.48 0.99 -8.43
CA ILE A 52 -4.15 1.49 -8.77
C ILE A 52 -3.79 1.20 -10.22
N ILE A 53 -4.07 -0.03 -10.69
CA ILE A 53 -3.76 -0.44 -12.07
C ILE A 53 -4.60 0.33 -13.08
N LEU A 54 -5.90 0.43 -12.85
CA LEU A 54 -6.84 1.05 -13.79
C LEU A 54 -6.71 2.59 -13.82
N ASP A 55 -6.49 3.22 -12.68
CA ASP A 55 -6.42 4.67 -12.56
C ASP A 55 -4.98 5.21 -12.62
N GLN A 56 -3.99 4.31 -12.73
CA GLN A 56 -2.56 4.68 -12.69
C GLN A 56 -2.22 5.47 -11.43
N GLY A 57 -2.72 5.01 -10.28
CA GLY A 57 -2.54 5.61 -8.96
C GLY A 57 -3.75 5.41 -8.06
N TYR A 58 -3.65 5.92 -6.86
CA TYR A 58 -4.66 5.81 -5.81
C TYR A 58 -4.70 7.12 -5.02
N GLU A 59 -5.89 7.59 -4.62
CA GLU A 59 -6.06 8.80 -3.80
C GLU A 59 -5.11 9.95 -4.20
N LYS A 60 -5.11 10.30 -5.48
CA LYS A 60 -4.12 11.22 -6.08
C LYS A 60 -4.16 12.63 -5.50
N LYS A 61 -5.34 13.09 -5.05
CA LYS A 61 -5.50 14.41 -4.42
C LYS A 61 -4.82 14.46 -3.06
N GLU A 62 -5.00 13.40 -2.27
CA GLU A 62 -4.43 13.21 -0.95
C GLU A 62 -2.89 13.12 -1.04
N ILE A 63 -2.38 12.30 -1.94
CA ILE A 63 -0.93 12.20 -2.20
C ILE A 63 -0.37 13.55 -2.68
N SER A 64 -1.08 14.26 -3.56
CA SER A 64 -0.65 15.60 -4.01
C SER A 64 -0.63 16.61 -2.88
N PHE A 65 -1.62 16.57 -1.99
CA PHE A 65 -1.67 17.42 -0.79
C PHE A 65 -0.47 17.13 0.14
N LEU A 66 -0.21 15.85 0.44
CA LEU A 66 0.92 15.44 1.28
C LEU A 66 2.26 15.88 0.68
N ASN A 67 2.45 15.73 -0.63
CA ASN A 67 3.67 16.19 -1.31
C ASN A 67 3.88 17.70 -1.15
N LYS A 68 2.83 18.51 -1.25
CA LYS A 68 2.90 19.95 -1.02
C LYS A 68 3.26 20.26 0.43
N LEU A 69 2.61 19.58 1.39
CA LEU A 69 2.83 19.77 2.82
C LEU A 69 4.29 19.44 3.20
N ILE A 70 4.82 18.32 2.74
CA ILE A 70 6.19 17.88 2.98
C ILE A 70 7.20 18.94 2.48
N ASN A 71 7.02 19.42 1.25
CA ASN A 71 7.94 20.41 0.69
C ASN A 71 7.85 21.76 1.38
N SER A 72 6.64 22.24 1.70
CA SER A 72 6.43 23.54 2.33
C SER A 72 7.04 23.62 3.74
N ASN A 73 7.03 22.50 4.47
CA ASN A 73 7.47 22.43 5.87
C ASN A 73 8.86 21.83 6.06
N LYS A 74 9.58 21.51 4.97
CA LYS A 74 10.90 20.87 5.00
C LYS A 74 10.93 19.60 5.87
N ILE A 75 9.88 18.78 5.72
CA ILE A 75 9.72 17.52 6.44
C ILE A 75 10.76 16.52 5.92
N ASN A 76 11.47 15.85 6.84
CA ASN A 76 12.53 14.89 6.53
C ASN A 76 12.09 13.43 6.70
N HIS A 77 10.98 13.20 7.41
CA HIS A 77 10.48 11.86 7.70
C HIS A 77 8.99 11.74 7.36
N PHE A 78 8.62 10.62 6.76
CA PHE A 78 7.24 10.24 6.52
C PHE A 78 6.98 8.85 7.09
N ILE A 79 5.99 8.74 7.96
CA ILE A 79 5.55 7.46 8.53
C ILE A 79 4.25 7.05 7.88
N ASP A 80 4.26 5.87 7.23
CA ASP A 80 3.12 5.26 6.56
C ASP A 80 2.61 4.08 7.40
N ILE A 81 1.54 4.30 8.18
CA ILE A 81 0.93 3.28 9.04
C ILE A 81 -0.22 2.63 8.29
N GLY A 82 -0.15 1.29 8.11
CA GLY A 82 -1.07 0.56 7.24
C GLY A 82 -0.73 0.79 5.76
N ALA A 83 0.55 0.65 5.42
CA ALA A 83 1.08 1.01 4.11
C ALA A 83 0.54 0.17 2.95
N ASN A 84 -0.07 -0.99 3.23
CA ASN A 84 -0.60 -1.93 2.24
C ASN A 84 0.44 -2.28 1.16
N CYS A 85 0.12 -2.15 -0.12
CA CYS A 85 1.05 -2.37 -1.25
C CYS A 85 2.09 -1.24 -1.43
N GLY A 86 2.07 -0.21 -0.59
CA GLY A 86 3.06 0.88 -0.53
C GLY A 86 2.81 2.05 -1.48
N ILE A 87 1.61 2.20 -2.04
CA ILE A 87 1.35 3.25 -3.05
C ILE A 87 1.62 4.66 -2.53
N TYR A 88 1.31 4.96 -1.26
CA TYR A 88 1.64 6.24 -0.63
C TYR A 88 3.14 6.42 -0.46
N SER A 89 3.79 5.45 0.20
CA SER A 89 5.23 5.45 0.42
C SER A 89 6.02 5.67 -0.86
N PHE A 90 5.68 4.94 -1.93
CA PHE A 90 6.36 5.06 -3.22
C PHE A 90 6.10 6.40 -3.89
N SER A 91 4.85 6.85 -3.92
CA SER A 91 4.48 8.11 -4.57
C SER A 91 5.15 9.30 -3.91
N ILE A 92 5.22 9.30 -2.58
CA ILE A 92 5.84 10.36 -1.79
C ILE A 92 7.38 10.32 -1.93
N ALA A 93 7.99 9.15 -1.83
CA ALA A 93 9.45 9.00 -1.98
C ALA A 93 9.95 9.38 -3.39
N LEU A 94 9.15 9.16 -4.42
CA LEU A 94 9.49 9.60 -5.78
C LEU A 94 9.49 11.11 -5.92
N TYR A 95 8.57 11.78 -5.24
CA TYR A 95 8.42 13.23 -5.29
C TYR A 95 9.45 13.95 -4.39
N CYS A 96 9.70 13.40 -3.20
CA CYS A 96 10.59 13.96 -2.18
C CYS A 96 11.81 13.05 -1.99
N LYS A 97 12.85 13.23 -2.81
CA LYS A 97 14.02 12.31 -2.87
C LYS A 97 14.84 12.22 -1.58
N ASN A 98 14.83 13.26 -0.75
CA ASN A 98 15.59 13.32 0.50
C ASN A 98 14.77 12.92 1.73
N LEU A 99 13.51 12.49 1.51
CA LEU A 99 12.61 12.08 2.57
C LEU A 99 12.89 10.65 3.00
N ASN A 100 13.05 10.42 4.30
CA ASN A 100 13.08 9.08 4.87
C ASN A 100 11.66 8.57 5.07
N VAL A 101 11.35 7.42 4.52
CA VAL A 101 10.03 6.80 4.64
C VAL A 101 10.11 5.55 5.51
N LEU A 102 9.28 5.51 6.56
CA LEU A 102 9.11 4.35 7.43
C LEU A 102 7.70 3.80 7.25
N ALA A 103 7.59 2.62 6.67
CA ALA A 103 6.31 2.01 6.32
C ALA A 103 6.04 0.79 7.19
N PHE A 104 4.85 0.73 7.76
CA PHE A 104 4.41 -0.35 8.65
C PHE A 104 3.19 -1.04 8.06
N GLU A 105 3.30 -2.36 7.81
CA GLU A 105 2.20 -3.16 7.25
C GLU A 105 2.16 -4.53 7.93
N PRO A 106 1.20 -4.77 8.84
CA PRO A 106 1.09 -6.04 9.55
C PRO A 106 0.58 -7.19 8.67
N ASN A 107 -0.20 -6.91 7.63
CA ASN A 107 -0.69 -7.96 6.73
C ASN A 107 0.46 -8.50 5.88
N LYS A 108 0.81 -9.77 6.07
CA LYS A 108 1.94 -10.42 5.39
C LYS A 108 1.82 -10.38 3.87
N GLU A 109 0.62 -10.57 3.32
CA GLU A 109 0.40 -10.57 1.87
C GLU A 109 0.62 -9.17 1.26
N ALA A 110 0.13 -8.13 1.92
CA ALA A 110 0.37 -6.75 1.52
C ALA A 110 1.84 -6.36 1.65
N PHE A 111 2.48 -6.73 2.78
CA PHE A 111 3.91 -6.55 3.00
C PHE A 111 4.77 -7.22 1.91
N GLU A 112 4.42 -8.45 1.49
CA GLU A 112 5.14 -9.14 0.40
C GLU A 112 5.00 -8.41 -0.95
N LYS A 113 3.81 -7.85 -1.26
CA LYS A 113 3.60 -7.02 -2.45
C LYS A 113 4.49 -5.78 -2.41
N PHE A 114 4.51 -5.09 -1.28
CA PHE A 114 5.36 -3.93 -1.04
C PHE A 114 6.84 -4.28 -1.20
N SER A 115 7.30 -5.33 -0.52
CA SER A 115 8.71 -5.78 -0.55
C SER A 115 9.18 -6.13 -1.96
N LYS A 116 8.36 -6.83 -2.75
CA LYS A 116 8.66 -7.14 -4.16
C LYS A 116 8.77 -5.87 -5.01
N THR A 117 7.88 -4.90 -4.78
CA THR A 117 7.90 -3.60 -5.46
C THR A 117 9.17 -2.82 -5.09
N LEU A 118 9.50 -2.74 -3.80
CA LEU A 118 10.69 -2.04 -3.33
C LEU A 118 11.97 -2.64 -3.91
N LYS A 119 12.07 -3.98 -3.90
CA LYS A 119 13.25 -4.70 -4.43
C LYS A 119 13.53 -4.37 -5.89
N ILE A 120 12.50 -4.36 -6.76
CA ILE A 120 12.71 -4.12 -8.21
C ILE A 120 12.98 -2.64 -8.53
N ASN A 121 12.66 -1.72 -7.61
CA ASN A 121 12.90 -0.28 -7.77
C ASN A 121 13.98 0.23 -6.80
N SER A 122 14.82 -0.62 -6.25
CA SER A 122 15.82 -0.28 -5.22
C SER A 122 16.84 0.80 -5.66
N ASN A 123 17.04 0.98 -6.96
CA ASN A 123 17.87 2.03 -7.52
C ASN A 123 17.28 3.44 -7.38
N ILE A 124 15.97 3.57 -7.30
CA ILE A 124 15.25 4.86 -7.22
C ILE A 124 14.54 5.10 -5.89
N LEU A 125 14.29 4.05 -5.10
CA LEU A 125 13.56 4.09 -3.82
C LEU A 125 14.48 3.68 -2.66
N LYS A 126 15.57 4.44 -2.45
CA LYS A 126 16.63 4.08 -1.49
C LYS A 126 16.27 4.38 -0.05
N ASN A 127 15.40 5.34 0.20
CA ASN A 127 15.11 5.88 1.53
C ASN A 127 13.81 5.33 2.13
N ILE A 128 13.38 4.13 1.72
CA ILE A 128 12.21 3.48 2.27
C ILE A 128 12.64 2.28 3.11
N LYS A 129 12.22 2.28 4.38
CA LYS A 129 12.29 1.11 5.26
C LYS A 129 10.87 0.58 5.49
N ILE A 130 10.70 -0.74 5.42
CA ILE A 130 9.40 -1.38 5.60
C ILE A 130 9.46 -2.41 6.73
N PHE A 131 8.41 -2.45 7.54
CA PHE A 131 8.28 -3.31 8.71
C PHE A 131 6.99 -4.13 8.64
N ASN A 132 7.09 -5.46 8.86
CA ASN A 132 5.92 -6.35 8.86
C ASN A 132 5.31 -6.48 10.27
N PHE A 133 4.88 -5.36 10.81
CA PHE A 133 4.12 -5.30 12.06
C PHE A 133 3.25 -4.02 12.10
N GLY A 134 2.27 -4.01 12.98
CA GLY A 134 1.43 -2.83 13.24
C GLY A 134 1.94 -2.02 14.42
N LEU A 135 1.47 -0.78 14.54
CA LEU A 135 1.75 0.11 15.66
C LEU A 135 0.52 0.28 16.56
N SER A 136 0.74 0.35 17.87
CA SER A 136 -0.29 0.60 18.88
C SER A 136 0.32 1.31 20.09
N ASN A 137 -0.44 1.46 21.16
CA ASN A 137 0.03 2.04 22.43
C ASN A 137 0.73 1.02 23.35
N LYS A 138 0.82 -0.23 22.95
CA LYS A 138 1.54 -1.28 23.68
C LYS A 138 1.93 -2.43 22.76
N LYS A 139 3.04 -3.07 23.06
CA LYS A 139 3.46 -4.31 22.38
C LYS A 139 2.48 -5.44 22.67
N SER A 140 2.01 -6.10 21.62
CA SER A 140 1.08 -7.23 21.73
C SER A 140 1.14 -8.12 20.49
N LYS A 141 0.55 -9.31 20.60
CA LYS A 141 0.26 -10.18 19.45
C LYS A 141 -1.25 -10.20 19.28
N LEU A 142 -1.71 -9.78 18.15
CA LEU A 142 -3.13 -9.69 17.82
C LEU A 142 -3.42 -10.55 16.60
N LYS A 143 -4.69 -10.88 16.44
CA LYS A 143 -5.17 -11.65 15.30
C LYS A 143 -5.78 -10.70 14.28
N MET A 144 -5.32 -10.80 13.04
CA MET A 144 -5.83 -10.00 11.94
C MET A 144 -6.69 -10.87 11.02
N ARG A 145 -7.85 -10.36 10.67
CA ARG A 145 -8.74 -10.93 9.67
C ARG A 145 -8.65 -10.15 8.38
N SER A 146 -8.28 -10.80 7.29
CA SER A 146 -8.45 -10.27 5.94
C SER A 146 -9.83 -10.68 5.38
N LYS A 147 -10.53 -9.76 4.75
CA LYS A 147 -11.74 -10.10 4.02
C LYS A 147 -11.40 -10.98 2.83
N VAL A 148 -12.13 -12.08 2.66
CA VAL A 148 -12.01 -12.95 1.50
C VAL A 148 -13.24 -12.77 0.62
N LYS A 149 -13.04 -12.40 -0.64
CA LYS A 149 -14.10 -12.32 -1.64
C LYS A 149 -13.68 -13.09 -2.89
N TYR A 150 -14.58 -13.95 -3.36
CA TYR A 150 -14.31 -14.84 -4.50
C TYR A 150 -13.08 -15.76 -4.33
N GLY A 151 -12.73 -16.12 -3.07
CA GLY A 151 -11.58 -16.95 -2.74
C GLY A 151 -10.24 -16.21 -2.69
N TYR A 152 -10.24 -14.86 -2.72
CA TYR A 152 -9.03 -14.03 -2.65
C TYR A 152 -9.08 -13.06 -1.47
N SER A 153 -7.93 -12.89 -0.83
CA SER A 153 -7.75 -11.92 0.24
C SER A 153 -7.87 -10.49 -0.29
N GLN A 154 -8.58 -9.65 0.46
CA GLN A 154 -8.67 -8.21 0.22
C GLN A 154 -7.82 -7.50 1.27
N THR A 155 -6.58 -7.17 0.93
CA THR A 155 -5.61 -6.65 1.90
C THR A 155 -6.04 -5.33 2.52
N GLY A 156 -6.66 -4.43 1.75
CA GLY A 156 -7.16 -3.15 2.26
C GLY A 156 -8.41 -3.23 3.16
N GLY A 157 -9.00 -4.42 3.32
CA GLY A 157 -10.11 -4.65 4.23
C GLY A 157 -9.74 -5.48 5.46
N SER A 158 -8.45 -5.57 5.76
CA SER A 158 -7.96 -6.29 6.94
C SER A 158 -8.28 -5.53 8.22
N VAL A 159 -8.75 -6.25 9.23
CA VAL A 159 -9.11 -5.67 10.55
C VAL A 159 -8.56 -6.55 11.66
N ILE A 160 -8.20 -5.93 12.77
CA ILE A 160 -7.87 -6.66 14.00
C ILE A 160 -9.17 -7.22 14.58
N HIS A 161 -9.17 -8.50 14.94
CA HIS A 161 -10.35 -9.20 15.42
C HIS A 161 -10.08 -9.97 16.71
N ASP A 162 -11.05 -9.94 17.61
CA ASP A 162 -10.97 -10.52 18.94
C ASP A 162 -11.42 -11.99 19.05
N GLY A 163 -11.93 -12.60 17.98
CA GLY A 163 -12.55 -13.92 18.16
C GLY A 163 -12.51 -14.93 17.03
N LYS A 164 -12.32 -14.55 15.76
CA LYS A 164 -12.22 -15.53 14.66
C LYS A 164 -11.04 -15.19 13.75
N ILE A 165 -10.11 -16.10 13.75
CA ILE A 165 -8.74 -15.93 13.33
C ILE A 165 -8.53 -16.22 11.88
N TYR A 166 -7.60 -15.49 11.31
CA TYR A 166 -7.04 -15.86 10.01
C TYR A 166 -5.51 -15.72 9.95
N ASN A 167 -4.90 -14.74 10.60
CA ASN A 167 -3.44 -14.62 10.69
C ASN A 167 -3.05 -13.96 12.01
N ASP A 168 -1.97 -14.42 12.63
CA ASP A 168 -1.34 -13.74 13.74
C ASP A 168 -0.50 -12.58 13.18
N VAL A 169 -0.62 -11.40 13.78
CA VAL A 169 0.17 -10.23 13.44
C VAL A 169 0.86 -9.68 14.67
N GLU A 170 2.09 -9.25 14.50
CA GLU A 170 2.82 -8.56 15.56
C GLU A 170 2.44 -7.09 15.56
N ILE A 171 2.19 -6.57 16.75
CA ILE A 171 1.88 -5.16 17.00
C ILE A 171 2.94 -4.62 17.94
N TYR A 172 3.53 -3.51 17.60
CA TYR A 172 4.54 -2.84 18.40
C TYR A 172 3.99 -1.53 18.95
N ASP A 173 4.58 -1.09 20.07
CA ASP A 173 4.30 0.23 20.64
C ASP A 173 4.69 1.32 19.64
N ALA A 174 3.81 2.32 19.48
CA ALA A 174 4.07 3.46 18.61
C ALA A 174 5.18 4.39 19.16
N ASN A 175 5.56 4.23 20.43
CA ASN A 175 6.76 4.84 21.00
C ASN A 175 8.05 4.12 20.60
N PHE A 176 7.98 3.20 19.65
CA PHE A 176 9.15 2.55 19.06
C PHE A 176 10.13 3.61 18.56
N GLU A 177 11.27 3.67 19.21
CA GLU A 177 12.36 4.59 18.83
C GLU A 177 12.93 4.14 17.49
N VAL A 178 12.77 4.97 16.50
CA VAL A 178 13.44 4.81 15.21
C VAL A 178 14.77 5.57 15.26
N GLY A 179 15.61 5.24 16.24
CA GLY A 179 16.82 5.99 16.56
C GLY A 179 16.50 7.40 17.10
N ASP A 180 17.49 8.30 17.12
CA ASP A 180 17.34 9.70 17.58
C ASP A 180 16.63 10.61 16.55
N GLU A 181 15.93 10.04 15.56
CA GLU A 181 15.31 10.81 14.48
C GLU A 181 13.95 11.35 14.89
N LYS A 182 13.76 12.66 14.76
CA LYS A 182 12.47 13.32 14.96
C LYS A 182 11.50 12.94 13.85
N LEU A 183 10.30 12.48 14.23
CA LEU A 183 9.24 12.11 13.31
C LEU A 183 8.37 13.33 12.97
N ASP A 184 8.38 13.75 11.70
CA ASP A 184 7.74 14.99 11.27
C ASP A 184 6.31 14.81 10.74
N LEU A 185 5.98 13.64 10.18
CA LEU A 185 4.67 13.39 9.57
C LEU A 185 4.26 11.93 9.66
N ILE A 186 3.06 11.68 10.15
CA ILE A 186 2.44 10.35 10.26
C ILE A 186 1.19 10.31 9.38
N LYS A 187 1.09 9.27 8.54
CA LYS A 187 -0.13 8.89 7.83
C LYS A 187 -0.62 7.57 8.42
N SER A 188 -1.87 7.51 8.85
CA SER A 188 -2.51 6.31 9.37
C SER A 188 -3.75 5.96 8.54
N ASN A 189 -3.90 4.69 8.21
CA ASN A 189 -5.13 4.09 7.68
C ASN A 189 -5.85 3.41 8.86
N ILE A 190 -6.58 4.18 9.64
CA ILE A 190 -7.44 3.68 10.72
C ILE A 190 -8.83 3.39 10.15
#